data_4c35762494717853354ae063d64ab559
#
_entry.id   4c35762494717853354ae063d64ab559
#
_cell.length_a   1.000
_cell.length_b   1.000
_cell.length_c   1.000
_cell.angle_alpha   90.00
_cell.angle_beta   90.00
_cell.angle_gamma   90.00
#
_symmetry.space_group_name_H-M   'P 1'
#
loop_
_entity.id
_entity.type
_entity.pdbx_description
1 polymer ?
#
loop_
_entity_poly.entity_id
_entity_poly.type
_entity_poly.pdbx_seq_one_letter_code
_entity_poly.pdbx_strand_id
1 'polypeptide(L)'
;MLTSQDGHCDKGLSPELDTQNVPRHTVTVESAEPSTEIIPAAANASAQFRHRILVVDDEPSVREMARHVLESEGYEVLTANNGLGGLSALSKSLPDLIISDLNMPWMSGFEFLAIVRKRFPHIATIATSGDYITGEKQSGVLADAFLQKGQYTIQELFQKVARLLAASPIRSEREKSDIAPLFVPRDGAGYLIITCPTCLRPNRLEAMRLNGGIHQTTCQSCGTPVKFEINHEIEPLIKRGYA
;
A
#
# COMPACT_ATOMS: atom_id res chain seq x y z
N MET A 1 19.17 8.23 -64.05
CA MET A 1 18.48 9.40 -64.62
C MET A 1 18.10 10.24 -63.41
N LEU A 2 18.93 11.24 -63.02
CA LEU A 2 18.89 12.64 -63.40
C LEU A 2 17.61 13.28 -62.78
N THR A 3 17.65 14.29 -61.93
CA THR A 3 18.46 15.53 -61.74
C THR A 3 17.91 16.17 -60.44
N SER A 4 18.67 16.60 -59.45
CA SER A 4 19.41 17.85 -59.25
C SER A 4 18.65 19.15 -59.58
N GLN A 5 18.49 20.04 -58.58
CA GLN A 5 18.67 21.51 -58.60
C GLN A 5 18.21 22.08 -57.26
N ASP A 6 19.06 22.59 -56.37
CA ASP A 6 19.73 23.89 -56.27
C ASP A 6 18.80 25.12 -56.26
N GLY A 7 18.97 25.96 -55.23
CA GLY A 7 18.38 27.31 -55.13
C GLY A 7 18.48 27.83 -53.71
N HIS A 8 19.49 28.36 -53.31
CA HIS A 8 20.12 29.68 -53.31
C HIS A 8 19.64 30.57 -52.16
N CYS A 9 20.58 30.92 -51.34
CA CYS A 9 20.79 31.98 -50.37
C CYS A 9 20.02 33.28 -50.64
N ASP A 10 19.46 33.91 -49.58
CA ASP A 10 19.58 35.35 -49.51
C ASP A 10 19.75 35.87 -48.08
N LYS A 11 20.61 36.88 -47.99
CA LYS A 11 21.12 37.58 -46.81
C LYS A 11 20.19 38.76 -46.55
N GLY A 12 19.85 39.05 -45.32
CA GLY A 12 19.10 40.24 -44.95
C GLY A 12 19.38 40.68 -43.52
N LEU A 13 20.34 41.55 -43.37
CA LEU A 13 20.52 42.73 -42.51
C LEU A 13 20.03 42.65 -41.04
N SER A 14 20.98 42.79 -40.16
CA SER A 14 20.86 43.26 -38.77
C SER A 14 20.64 44.79 -38.76
N PRO A 15 19.79 45.35 -37.90
CA PRO A 15 19.91 46.76 -37.52
C PRO A 15 20.70 46.90 -36.22
N GLU A 16 21.73 47.74 -36.29
CA GLU A 16 22.50 48.28 -35.17
C GLU A 16 21.58 49.10 -34.25
N LEU A 17 21.62 48.84 -32.96
CA LEU A 17 20.97 49.64 -31.94
C LEU A 17 21.96 50.66 -31.37
N ASP A 18 21.60 51.89 -31.65
CA ASP A 18 22.24 53.12 -31.26
C ASP A 18 22.31 53.29 -29.72
N THR A 19 23.54 53.38 -29.21
CA THR A 19 23.83 53.64 -27.77
C THR A 19 24.09 55.10 -27.56
N GLN A 20 23.03 55.88 -27.35
CA GLN A 20 23.18 57.25 -26.78
C GLN A 20 21.91 57.65 -26.05
N ASN A 21 22.11 57.97 -24.76
CA ASN A 21 21.27 58.75 -23.91
C ASN A 21 20.59 58.03 -22.73
N VAL A 22 21.37 57.81 -21.62
CA VAL A 22 20.82 57.54 -20.28
C VAL A 22 21.26 58.68 -19.38
N PRO A 23 20.35 59.46 -18.77
CA PRO A 23 20.71 60.47 -17.81
C PRO A 23 21.19 59.81 -16.46
N ARG A 24 22.35 60.24 -16.00
CA ARG A 24 22.89 59.82 -14.67
C ARG A 24 22.11 60.55 -13.58
N HIS A 25 21.23 59.84 -12.91
CA HIS A 25 20.73 60.28 -11.60
C HIS A 25 21.70 59.82 -10.51
N THR A 26 22.32 60.80 -9.87
CA THR A 26 23.15 60.61 -8.67
C THR A 26 22.20 60.26 -7.53
N VAL A 27 22.20 59.05 -7.06
CA VAL A 27 21.49 58.64 -5.85
C VAL A 27 22.51 58.74 -4.69
N THR A 28 22.30 59.69 -3.81
CA THR A 28 22.98 59.79 -2.53
C THR A 28 22.57 58.60 -1.66
N VAL A 29 23.48 57.71 -1.39
CA VAL A 29 23.26 56.60 -0.48
C VAL A 29 23.46 57.14 0.95
N GLU A 30 22.35 57.33 1.64
CA GLU A 30 22.30 57.62 3.07
C GLU A 30 22.54 56.29 3.80
N SER A 31 23.59 56.22 4.58
CA SER A 31 24.02 55.09 5.38
C SER A 31 23.00 54.81 6.51
N ALA A 32 22.04 53.93 6.29
CA ALA A 32 21.21 53.38 7.35
C ALA A 32 21.92 52.14 7.91
N GLU A 33 22.27 52.17 9.17
CA GLU A 33 22.77 51.02 9.93
C GLU A 33 21.73 49.89 9.92
N PRO A 34 22.15 48.62 9.78
CA PRO A 34 21.21 47.52 9.83
C PRO A 34 20.74 47.32 11.28
N SER A 35 19.53 47.75 11.58
CA SER A 35 18.83 47.30 12.79
C SER A 35 18.70 45.77 12.69
N THR A 36 19.46 45.11 13.57
CA THR A 36 19.34 43.65 13.76
C THR A 36 17.97 43.36 14.40
N GLU A 37 16.94 43.29 13.59
CA GLU A 37 15.68 42.71 13.98
C GLU A 37 15.93 41.22 14.20
N ILE A 38 16.03 40.83 15.48
CA ILE A 38 16.02 39.42 15.89
C ILE A 38 14.65 38.91 15.53
N ILE A 39 14.54 38.32 14.33
CA ILE A 39 13.39 37.49 13.97
C ILE A 39 13.39 36.33 14.98
N PRO A 40 12.38 36.24 15.88
CA PRO A 40 12.28 35.08 16.72
C PRO A 40 12.23 33.90 15.79
N ALA A 41 13.13 32.93 15.97
CA ALA A 41 13.08 31.64 15.28
C ALA A 41 11.70 31.07 15.56
N ALA A 42 10.77 31.40 14.67
CA ALA A 42 9.48 30.72 14.60
C ALA A 42 9.84 29.25 14.51
N ALA A 43 9.58 28.55 15.61
CA ALA A 43 9.68 27.10 15.67
C ALA A 43 8.96 26.56 14.43
N ASN A 44 9.73 26.23 13.41
CA ASN A 44 9.28 25.34 12.36
C ASN A 44 9.01 23.99 13.03
N ALA A 45 7.86 23.91 13.70
CA ALA A 45 7.13 22.68 13.80
C ALA A 45 6.66 22.37 12.36
N SER A 46 7.61 22.05 11.49
CA SER A 46 7.31 21.27 10.30
C SER A 46 6.56 20.07 10.85
N ALA A 47 5.27 19.98 10.55
CA ALA A 47 4.50 18.79 10.78
C ALA A 47 5.30 17.69 10.07
N GLN A 48 6.14 17.00 10.85
CA GLN A 48 7.01 15.96 10.32
C GLN A 48 6.05 14.92 9.77
N PHE A 49 5.97 14.84 8.44
CA PHE A 49 5.17 13.83 7.77
C PHE A 49 5.68 12.48 8.27
N ARG A 50 4.86 11.80 9.08
CA ARG A 50 5.19 10.49 9.62
C ARG A 50 4.48 9.46 8.77
N HIS A 51 5.23 8.55 8.18
CA HIS A 51 4.63 7.40 7.52
C HIS A 51 3.85 6.57 8.53
N ARG A 52 2.65 6.19 8.13
CA ARG A 52 1.76 5.36 8.93
C ARG A 52 1.91 3.90 8.54
N ILE A 53 2.14 3.04 9.52
CA ILE A 53 2.29 1.59 9.33
C ILE A 53 1.17 0.88 10.08
N LEU A 54 0.49 -0.05 9.41
CA LEU A 54 -0.48 -0.95 10.03
C LEU A 54 0.19 -2.30 10.28
N VAL A 55 0.25 -2.73 11.54
CA VAL A 55 0.73 -4.06 11.96
C VAL A 55 -0.47 -4.94 12.28
N VAL A 56 -0.57 -6.08 11.60
CA VAL A 56 -1.65 -7.07 11.78
C VAL A 56 -1.04 -8.40 12.19
N ASP A 57 -1.29 -8.83 13.41
CA ASP A 57 -0.75 -10.06 13.98
C ASP A 57 -1.69 -10.52 15.12
N ASP A 58 -1.97 -11.79 15.27
CA ASP A 58 -2.87 -12.28 16.32
C ASP A 58 -2.20 -12.35 17.70
N GLU A 59 -0.87 -12.41 17.74
CA GLU A 59 -0.11 -12.48 18.98
C GLU A 59 0.10 -11.08 19.58
N PRO A 60 -0.43 -10.79 20.80
CA PRO A 60 -0.33 -9.46 21.41
C PRO A 60 1.11 -9.00 21.66
N SER A 61 2.00 -9.92 22.06
CA SER A 61 3.42 -9.63 22.34
C SER A 61 4.17 -9.21 21.08
N VAL A 62 3.91 -9.87 19.95
CA VAL A 62 4.51 -9.52 18.64
C VAL A 62 4.00 -8.16 18.16
N ARG A 63 2.70 -7.90 18.28
CA ARG A 63 2.12 -6.59 17.91
C ARG A 63 2.71 -5.46 18.72
N GLU A 64 2.81 -5.65 20.06
CA GLU A 64 3.32 -4.61 20.95
C GLU A 64 4.80 -4.36 20.72
N MET A 65 5.60 -5.41 20.55
CA MET A 65 7.02 -5.29 20.19
C MET A 65 7.20 -4.54 18.87
N ALA A 66 6.47 -4.95 17.82
CA ALA A 66 6.54 -4.30 16.50
C ALA A 66 6.14 -2.83 16.58
N ARG A 67 5.10 -2.50 17.37
CA ARG A 67 4.66 -1.13 17.61
C ARG A 67 5.78 -0.30 18.23
N HIS A 68 6.35 -0.74 19.35
CA HIS A 68 7.42 -0.01 20.04
C HIS A 68 8.64 0.21 19.16
N VAL A 69 9.06 -0.83 18.44
CA VAL A 69 10.22 -0.78 17.55
C VAL A 69 10.01 0.20 16.41
N LEU A 70 8.83 0.19 15.77
CA LEU A 70 8.54 1.11 14.65
C LEU A 70 8.30 2.55 15.13
N GLU A 71 7.64 2.74 16.27
CA GLU A 71 7.45 4.06 16.88
C GLU A 71 8.78 4.71 17.28
N SER A 72 9.78 3.91 17.72
CA SER A 72 11.12 4.43 18.04
C SER A 72 11.86 4.98 16.82
N GLU A 73 11.53 4.52 15.62
CA GLU A 73 12.03 5.04 14.34
C GLU A 73 11.19 6.22 13.79
N GLY A 74 10.17 6.64 14.54
CA GLY A 74 9.37 7.80 14.20
C GLY A 74 8.16 7.52 13.32
N TYR A 75 7.81 6.26 13.07
CA TYR A 75 6.58 5.89 12.36
C TYR A 75 5.34 6.07 13.24
N GLU A 76 4.20 6.37 12.62
CA GLU A 76 2.88 6.25 13.27
C GLU A 76 2.39 4.81 13.11
N VAL A 77 2.08 4.11 14.20
CA VAL A 77 1.74 2.70 14.14
C VAL A 77 0.30 2.42 14.55
N LEU A 78 -0.46 1.82 13.64
CA LEU A 78 -1.76 1.23 13.90
C LEU A 78 -1.59 -0.28 14.09
N THR A 79 -2.43 -0.89 14.92
CA THR A 79 -2.38 -2.33 15.14
C THR A 79 -3.75 -2.98 14.99
N ALA A 80 -3.77 -4.24 14.53
CA ALA A 80 -4.96 -5.08 14.47
C ALA A 80 -4.60 -6.53 14.83
N ASN A 81 -5.54 -7.27 15.39
CA ASN A 81 -5.33 -8.63 15.89
C ASN A 81 -5.71 -9.73 14.90
N ASN A 82 -6.20 -9.40 13.72
CA ASN A 82 -6.52 -10.31 12.62
C ASN A 82 -6.85 -9.52 11.36
N GLY A 83 -7.07 -10.21 10.24
CA GLY A 83 -7.38 -9.56 8.96
C GLY A 83 -8.66 -8.72 8.98
N LEU A 84 -9.71 -9.12 9.73
CA LEU A 84 -10.95 -8.34 9.85
C LEU A 84 -10.70 -7.02 10.59
N GLY A 85 -9.93 -7.06 11.67
CA GLY A 85 -9.45 -5.87 12.37
C GLY A 85 -8.63 -4.95 11.47
N GLY A 86 -7.76 -5.55 10.63
CA GLY A 86 -6.99 -4.85 9.61
C GLY A 86 -7.89 -4.11 8.61
N LEU A 87 -8.92 -4.76 8.06
CA LEU A 87 -9.89 -4.12 7.18
C LEU A 87 -10.65 -2.99 7.86
N SER A 88 -11.01 -3.16 9.13
CA SER A 88 -11.65 -2.10 9.93
C SER A 88 -10.72 -0.89 10.13
N ALA A 89 -9.42 -1.12 10.32
CA ALA A 89 -8.43 -0.04 10.39
C ALA A 89 -8.33 0.71 9.05
N LEU A 90 -8.23 -0.01 7.93
CA LEU A 90 -8.19 0.58 6.58
C LEU A 90 -9.42 1.43 6.24
N SER A 91 -10.58 1.09 6.74
CA SER A 91 -11.81 1.87 6.53
C SER A 91 -11.80 3.22 7.24
N LYS A 92 -10.97 3.38 8.28
CA LYS A 92 -10.86 4.61 9.08
C LYS A 92 -9.69 5.47 8.63
N SER A 93 -8.57 4.85 8.33
CA SER A 93 -7.33 5.54 7.96
C SER A 93 -6.45 4.64 7.12
N LEU A 94 -5.98 5.13 5.98
CA LEU A 94 -5.09 4.39 5.10
C LEU A 94 -3.65 4.51 5.60
N PRO A 95 -2.93 3.39 5.77
CA PRO A 95 -1.50 3.39 6.04
C PRO A 95 -0.68 3.50 4.74
N ASP A 96 0.58 3.88 4.87
CA ASP A 96 1.55 3.87 3.77
C ASP A 96 2.12 2.46 3.55
N LEU A 97 2.17 1.66 4.62
CA LEU A 97 2.70 0.29 4.60
C LEU A 97 1.91 -0.61 5.57
N ILE A 98 1.74 -1.87 5.19
CA ILE A 98 1.13 -2.91 6.02
C ILE A 98 2.16 -4.00 6.29
N ILE A 99 2.28 -4.43 7.56
CA ILE A 99 2.99 -5.64 7.97
C ILE A 99 1.93 -6.60 8.49
N SER A 100 1.79 -7.77 7.87
CA SER A 100 0.77 -8.74 8.25
C SER A 100 1.33 -10.13 8.47
N ASP A 101 1.02 -10.73 9.61
CA ASP A 101 1.15 -12.17 9.77
C ASP A 101 0.23 -12.89 8.78
N LEU A 102 0.69 -14.04 8.27
CA LEU A 102 -0.08 -14.89 7.37
C LEU A 102 -1.00 -15.85 8.10
N ASN A 103 -0.60 -16.31 9.28
CA ASN A 103 -1.31 -17.34 10.03
C ASN A 103 -2.10 -16.76 11.20
N MET A 104 -3.25 -16.17 10.91
CA MET A 104 -4.12 -15.58 11.92
C MET A 104 -5.49 -16.25 11.95
N PRO A 105 -6.18 -16.28 13.12
CA PRO A 105 -7.55 -16.75 13.21
C PRO A 105 -8.52 -15.79 12.54
N TRP A 106 -9.73 -16.29 12.19
CA TRP A 106 -10.85 -15.57 11.59
C TRP A 106 -10.63 -15.18 10.13
N MET A 107 -9.64 -14.37 9.85
CA MET A 107 -9.19 -13.98 8.51
C MET A 107 -7.67 -14.02 8.50
N SER A 108 -7.12 -14.88 7.66
CA SER A 108 -5.68 -15.03 7.49
C SER A 108 -5.06 -13.80 6.80
N GLY A 109 -3.74 -13.67 6.93
CA GLY A 109 -3.02 -12.62 6.20
C GLY A 109 -3.06 -12.81 4.69
N PHE A 110 -3.21 -14.05 4.21
CA PHE A 110 -3.36 -14.31 2.76
C PHE A 110 -4.61 -13.64 2.21
N GLU A 111 -5.78 -13.84 2.85
CA GLU A 111 -7.03 -13.21 2.42
C GLU A 111 -6.99 -11.70 2.60
N PHE A 112 -6.44 -11.24 3.73
CA PHE A 112 -6.31 -9.82 4.03
C PHE A 112 -5.44 -9.12 2.98
N LEU A 113 -4.23 -9.63 2.70
CA LEU A 113 -3.32 -9.05 1.71
C LEU A 113 -3.87 -9.13 0.28
N ALA A 114 -4.63 -10.18 -0.05
CA ALA A 114 -5.31 -10.28 -1.35
C ALA A 114 -6.32 -9.14 -1.55
N ILE A 115 -7.10 -8.80 -0.51
CA ILE A 115 -8.02 -7.67 -0.54
C ILE A 115 -7.26 -6.34 -0.64
N VAL A 116 -6.21 -6.18 0.18
CA VAL A 116 -5.35 -4.98 0.15
C VAL A 116 -4.78 -4.77 -1.25
N ARG A 117 -4.21 -5.81 -1.85
CA ARG A 117 -3.62 -5.75 -3.18
C ARG A 117 -4.65 -5.34 -4.25
N LYS A 118 -5.86 -5.87 -4.16
CA LYS A 118 -6.93 -5.57 -5.10
C LYS A 118 -7.47 -4.14 -4.91
N ARG A 119 -7.69 -3.72 -3.66
CA ARG A 119 -8.40 -2.47 -3.35
C ARG A 119 -7.47 -1.27 -3.17
N PHE A 120 -6.28 -1.51 -2.64
CA PHE A 120 -5.29 -0.49 -2.30
C PHE A 120 -3.92 -0.84 -2.88
N PRO A 121 -3.77 -0.93 -4.21
CA PRO A 121 -2.55 -1.42 -4.85
C PRO A 121 -1.32 -0.55 -4.58
N HIS A 122 -1.53 0.69 -4.14
CA HIS A 122 -0.47 1.65 -3.79
C HIS A 122 0.12 1.42 -2.38
N ILE A 123 -0.61 0.74 -1.49
CA ILE A 123 -0.10 0.46 -0.15
C ILE A 123 0.97 -0.63 -0.22
N ALA A 124 2.15 -0.35 0.32
CA ALA A 124 3.22 -1.32 0.42
C ALA A 124 2.88 -2.41 1.44
N THR A 125 3.29 -3.65 1.17
CA THR A 125 2.94 -4.78 2.03
C THR A 125 4.14 -5.66 2.34
N ILE A 126 4.30 -6.03 3.62
CA ILE A 126 5.24 -7.04 4.10
C ILE A 126 4.42 -8.16 4.73
N ALA A 127 4.63 -9.38 4.28
CA ALA A 127 4.09 -10.56 4.93
C ALA A 127 5.09 -11.12 5.93
N THR A 128 4.60 -11.56 7.10
CA THR A 128 5.39 -12.27 8.11
C THR A 128 4.79 -13.66 8.35
N SER A 129 5.62 -14.65 8.64
CA SER A 129 5.16 -15.99 9.05
C SER A 129 6.21 -16.70 9.91
N GLY A 130 5.74 -17.47 10.89
CA GLY A 130 6.58 -18.39 11.66
C GLY A 130 6.94 -19.66 10.89
N ASP A 131 6.09 -20.07 9.96
CA ASP A 131 6.32 -21.25 9.13
C ASP A 131 7.28 -20.93 7.98
N TYR A 132 8.13 -21.92 7.65
CA TYR A 132 9.01 -21.79 6.49
C TYR A 132 8.19 -21.86 5.21
N ILE A 133 8.08 -20.72 4.52
CA ILE A 133 7.36 -20.62 3.26
C ILE A 133 8.36 -20.76 2.11
N THR A 134 8.39 -21.94 1.48
CA THR A 134 9.28 -22.20 0.33
C THR A 134 8.61 -21.80 -1.00
N GLY A 135 9.42 -21.32 -1.95
CA GLY A 135 9.20 -21.03 -3.37
C GLY A 135 7.74 -20.91 -3.88
N GLU A 136 7.03 -22.02 -4.06
CA GLU A 136 5.67 -22.00 -4.61
C GLU A 136 4.63 -21.34 -3.68
N LYS A 137 4.79 -21.46 -2.37
CA LYS A 137 3.91 -20.77 -1.41
C LYS A 137 4.19 -19.27 -1.34
N GLN A 138 5.44 -18.83 -1.57
CA GLN A 138 5.76 -17.41 -1.66
C GLN A 138 5.13 -16.75 -2.89
N SER A 139 5.02 -17.46 -4.01
CA SER A 139 4.40 -16.91 -5.23
C SER A 139 2.90 -16.65 -5.08
N GLY A 140 2.22 -17.33 -4.15
CA GLY A 140 0.82 -17.09 -3.79
C GLY A 140 0.62 -15.93 -2.81
N VAL A 141 1.68 -15.44 -2.16
CA VAL A 141 1.57 -14.32 -1.23
C VAL A 141 1.61 -13.01 -1.99
N LEU A 142 0.53 -12.27 -1.95
CA LEU A 142 0.40 -10.96 -2.61
C LEU A 142 1.06 -9.84 -1.80
N ALA A 143 2.31 -10.04 -1.36
CA ALA A 143 3.11 -9.07 -0.64
C ALA A 143 4.33 -8.60 -1.44
N ASP A 144 4.83 -7.41 -1.11
CA ASP A 144 6.01 -6.83 -1.78
C ASP A 144 7.31 -7.33 -1.18
N ALA A 145 7.27 -7.72 0.10
CA ALA A 145 8.37 -8.35 0.80
C ALA A 145 7.84 -9.40 1.78
N PHE A 146 8.74 -10.29 2.16
CA PHE A 146 8.50 -11.34 3.14
C PHE A 146 9.57 -11.30 4.23
N LEU A 147 9.14 -11.56 5.48
CA LEU A 147 9.99 -11.72 6.65
C LEU A 147 9.60 -12.99 7.40
N GLN A 148 10.54 -13.89 7.64
CA GLN A 148 10.31 -15.07 8.43
C GLN A 148 10.48 -14.74 9.92
N LYS A 149 9.42 -14.91 10.72
CA LYS A 149 9.44 -14.66 12.18
C LYS A 149 10.57 -15.46 12.84
N GLY A 150 11.33 -14.79 13.72
CA GLY A 150 12.47 -15.39 14.41
C GLY A 150 13.76 -15.52 13.59
N GLN A 151 13.77 -15.15 12.31
CA GLN A 151 14.95 -15.23 11.44
C GLN A 151 15.41 -13.88 10.88
N TYR A 152 14.71 -12.79 11.15
CA TYR A 152 15.13 -11.46 10.76
C TYR A 152 15.52 -10.61 11.96
N THR A 153 16.44 -9.70 11.73
CA THR A 153 16.85 -8.69 12.69
C THR A 153 15.95 -7.45 12.60
N ILE A 154 15.90 -6.64 13.66
CA ILE A 154 15.22 -5.36 13.67
C ILE A 154 15.74 -4.45 12.54
N GLN A 155 17.05 -4.50 12.28
CA GLN A 155 17.67 -3.74 11.21
C GLN A 155 17.19 -4.15 9.81
N GLU A 156 17.02 -5.44 9.56
CA GLU A 156 16.44 -5.94 8.30
C GLU A 156 14.98 -5.51 8.12
N LEU A 157 14.19 -5.50 9.20
CA LEU A 157 12.85 -4.94 9.18
C LEU A 157 12.86 -3.48 8.75
N PHE A 158 13.69 -2.64 9.39
CA PHE A 158 13.79 -1.22 9.05
C PHE A 158 14.25 -0.99 7.62
N GLN A 159 15.24 -1.73 7.14
CA GLN A 159 15.71 -1.64 5.76
C GLN A 159 14.60 -1.96 4.75
N LYS A 160 13.81 -3.02 5.00
CA LYS A 160 12.69 -3.38 4.13
C LYS A 160 11.59 -2.31 4.17
N VAL A 161 11.23 -1.82 5.36
CA VAL A 161 10.24 -0.74 5.54
C VAL A 161 10.69 0.51 4.80
N ALA A 162 11.89 1.02 5.07
CA ALA A 162 12.42 2.21 4.43
C ALA A 162 12.49 2.07 2.90
N ARG A 163 12.97 0.92 2.40
CA ARG A 163 13.04 0.63 0.96
C ARG A 163 11.66 0.65 0.30
N LEU A 164 10.66 0.05 0.93
CA LEU A 164 9.31 -0.03 0.37
C LEU A 164 8.60 1.33 0.40
N LEU A 165 8.78 2.11 1.46
CA LEU A 165 8.25 3.46 1.56
C LEU A 165 8.91 4.41 0.55
N ALA A 166 10.25 4.33 0.38
CA ALA A 166 10.97 5.14 -0.61
C ALA A 166 10.63 4.76 -2.05
N ALA A 167 10.39 3.49 -2.29
CA ALA A 167 10.00 2.98 -3.61
C ALA A 167 8.55 3.32 -3.96
N SER A 168 7.78 4.01 -3.05
CA SER A 168 6.34 4.30 -3.20
C SER A 168 5.91 4.25 -4.67
N PRO A 169 5.53 3.10 -5.18
CA PRO A 169 5.43 2.97 -6.60
C PRO A 169 4.04 3.44 -7.02
N ILE A 170 4.02 4.22 -8.07
CA ILE A 170 2.93 4.10 -9.03
C ILE A 170 2.99 2.64 -9.53
N ARG A 171 2.34 1.73 -8.81
CA ARG A 171 2.28 0.33 -9.21
C ARG A 171 1.41 0.25 -10.43
N SER A 172 1.98 -0.26 -11.52
CA SER A 172 1.20 -0.64 -12.69
C SER A 172 -0.01 -1.46 -12.21
N GLU A 173 -1.19 -1.12 -12.69
CA GLU A 173 -2.39 -1.91 -12.45
C GLU A 173 -2.13 -3.34 -12.92
N ARG A 174 -1.74 -4.23 -11.99
CA ARG A 174 -1.84 -5.66 -12.25
C ARG A 174 -3.31 -5.96 -12.45
N GLU A 175 -3.61 -6.80 -13.42
CA GLU A 175 -4.97 -7.23 -13.77
C GLU A 175 -5.80 -7.43 -12.50
N LYS A 176 -6.81 -6.58 -12.33
CA LYS A 176 -7.72 -6.64 -11.19
C LYS A 176 -8.53 -7.93 -11.34
N SER A 177 -8.18 -8.96 -10.60
CA SER A 177 -9.05 -10.13 -10.52
C SER A 177 -10.42 -9.69 -9.98
N ASP A 178 -11.49 -9.95 -10.74
CA ASP A 178 -12.87 -9.66 -10.31
C ASP A 178 -13.38 -10.62 -9.23
N ILE A 179 -12.54 -11.58 -8.83
CA ILE A 179 -12.84 -12.62 -7.86
C ILE A 179 -12.49 -12.16 -6.47
N ALA A 180 -13.45 -12.19 -5.55
CA ALA A 180 -13.24 -11.83 -4.16
C ALA A 180 -12.54 -12.98 -3.41
N PRO A 181 -11.66 -12.66 -2.45
CA PRO A 181 -11.10 -13.66 -1.56
C PRO A 181 -12.17 -14.38 -0.75
N LEU A 182 -12.00 -15.68 -0.59
CA LEU A 182 -12.90 -16.56 0.15
C LEU A 182 -12.15 -17.17 1.33
N PHE A 183 -12.82 -17.25 2.46
CA PHE A 183 -12.31 -17.86 3.68
C PHE A 183 -13.21 -19.02 4.13
N VAL A 184 -12.59 -20.13 4.49
CA VAL A 184 -13.27 -21.29 5.07
C VAL A 184 -12.92 -21.33 6.56
N PRO A 185 -13.90 -21.14 7.47
CA PRO A 185 -13.64 -21.26 8.91
C PRO A 185 -13.13 -22.66 9.28
N ARG A 186 -12.14 -22.73 10.15
CA ARG A 186 -11.54 -24.00 10.59
C ARG A 186 -12.43 -24.82 11.53
N ASP A 187 -13.46 -24.20 12.08
CA ASP A 187 -14.39 -24.78 13.06
C ASP A 187 -15.46 -25.66 12.43
N GLY A 188 -15.43 -25.89 11.11
CA GLY A 188 -16.42 -26.70 10.43
C GLY A 188 -17.85 -26.13 10.48
N ALA A 189 -17.98 -24.83 10.71
CA ALA A 189 -19.26 -24.16 11.01
C ALA A 189 -20.28 -24.13 9.85
N GLY A 190 -20.03 -24.82 8.76
CA GLY A 190 -20.99 -24.96 7.66
C GLY A 190 -21.21 -23.72 6.81
N TYR A 191 -20.36 -22.72 6.91
CA TYR A 191 -20.42 -21.50 6.13
C TYR A 191 -19.06 -21.06 5.61
N LEU A 192 -19.10 -20.24 4.59
CA LEU A 192 -17.95 -19.53 4.02
C LEU A 192 -18.05 -18.04 4.34
N ILE A 193 -16.92 -17.38 4.42
CA ILE A 193 -16.87 -15.93 4.50
C ILE A 193 -16.21 -15.40 3.24
N ILE A 194 -16.87 -14.48 2.57
CA ILE A 194 -16.28 -13.70 1.48
C ILE A 194 -16.22 -12.23 1.91
N THR A 195 -15.14 -11.56 1.57
CA THR A 195 -15.02 -10.14 1.86
C THR A 195 -15.38 -9.33 0.62
N CYS A 196 -16.39 -8.47 0.75
CA CYS A 196 -16.79 -7.60 -0.34
C CYS A 196 -15.65 -6.66 -0.74
N PRO A 197 -15.19 -6.67 -2.01
CA PRO A 197 -14.10 -5.81 -2.46
C PRO A 197 -14.49 -4.32 -2.51
N THR A 198 -15.78 -4.00 -2.41
CA THR A 198 -16.27 -2.63 -2.45
C THR A 198 -16.35 -1.98 -1.07
N CYS A 199 -17.00 -2.64 -0.09
CA CYS A 199 -17.18 -2.06 1.25
C CYS A 199 -16.32 -2.72 2.33
N LEU A 200 -15.52 -3.72 2.00
CA LEU A 200 -14.61 -4.48 2.87
C LEU A 200 -15.30 -5.21 4.03
N ARG A 201 -16.62 -5.34 3.98
CA ARG A 201 -17.38 -6.08 5.00
C ARG A 201 -17.46 -7.56 4.66
N PRO A 202 -17.33 -8.45 5.67
CA PRO A 202 -17.50 -9.88 5.47
C PRO A 202 -18.98 -10.21 5.18
N ASN A 203 -19.18 -11.19 4.30
CA ASN A 203 -20.47 -11.77 3.99
C ASN A 203 -20.41 -13.26 4.29
N ARG A 204 -21.33 -13.75 5.06
CA ARG A 204 -21.47 -15.16 5.40
C ARG A 204 -22.32 -15.85 4.33
N LEU A 205 -21.85 -16.99 3.83
CA LEU A 205 -22.54 -17.83 2.85
C LEU A 205 -22.65 -19.24 3.37
N GLU A 206 -23.81 -19.86 3.19
CA GLU A 206 -23.98 -21.28 3.48
C GLU A 206 -23.24 -22.13 2.43
N ALA A 207 -22.34 -22.98 2.90
CA ALA A 207 -21.46 -23.76 2.04
C ALA A 207 -22.13 -25.03 1.44
N MET A 208 -23.22 -25.51 2.04
CA MET A 208 -23.86 -26.79 1.70
C MET A 208 -24.31 -26.94 0.23
N ARG A 209 -24.39 -25.86 -0.53
CA ARG A 209 -24.89 -25.86 -1.91
C ARG A 209 -23.87 -25.38 -2.93
N LEU A 210 -22.63 -25.23 -2.52
CA LEU A 210 -21.57 -24.65 -3.36
C LEU A 210 -20.63 -25.78 -3.83
N ASN A 211 -20.53 -25.96 -5.13
CA ASN A 211 -19.58 -26.87 -5.79
C ASN A 211 -18.37 -26.07 -6.29
N GLY A 212 -17.35 -26.75 -6.81
CA GLY A 212 -16.21 -26.08 -7.45
C GLY A 212 -16.64 -25.16 -8.61
N GLY A 213 -15.93 -24.05 -8.79
CA GLY A 213 -16.17 -23.08 -9.86
C GLY A 213 -16.42 -21.65 -9.36
N ILE A 214 -16.74 -20.77 -10.31
CA ILE A 214 -16.99 -19.34 -10.05
C ILE A 214 -18.46 -19.14 -9.67
N HIS A 215 -18.65 -18.50 -8.53
CA HIS A 215 -19.97 -18.16 -7.99
C HIS A 215 -20.12 -16.65 -7.88
N GLN A 216 -21.37 -16.21 -7.78
CA GLN A 216 -21.69 -14.80 -7.54
C GLN A 216 -22.75 -14.68 -6.44
N THR A 217 -22.57 -13.70 -5.56
CA THR A 217 -23.53 -13.31 -4.55
C THR A 217 -23.66 -11.80 -4.47
N THR A 218 -24.62 -11.31 -3.70
CA THR A 218 -24.79 -9.87 -3.44
C THR A 218 -24.29 -9.54 -2.04
N CYS A 219 -23.48 -8.51 -1.91
CA CYS A 219 -23.03 -8.05 -0.60
C CYS A 219 -24.20 -7.60 0.25
N GLN A 220 -24.38 -8.20 1.43
CA GLN A 220 -25.45 -7.89 2.38
C GLN A 220 -25.38 -6.45 2.93
N SER A 221 -24.20 -5.82 2.86
CA SER A 221 -23.97 -4.49 3.43
C SER A 221 -24.10 -3.35 2.43
N CYS A 222 -23.65 -3.52 1.17
CA CYS A 222 -23.65 -2.45 0.17
C CYS A 222 -24.38 -2.78 -1.13
N GLY A 223 -24.94 -3.99 -1.26
CA GLY A 223 -25.69 -4.41 -2.44
C GLY A 223 -24.83 -4.71 -3.69
N THR A 224 -23.52 -4.57 -3.62
CA THR A 224 -22.64 -4.82 -4.79
C THR A 224 -22.54 -6.31 -5.10
N PRO A 225 -22.62 -6.72 -6.38
CA PRO A 225 -22.35 -8.09 -6.79
C PRO A 225 -20.89 -8.48 -6.48
N VAL A 226 -20.70 -9.65 -5.87
CA VAL A 226 -19.39 -10.17 -5.48
C VAL A 226 -19.21 -11.54 -6.12
N LYS A 227 -18.19 -11.67 -6.97
CA LYS A 227 -17.76 -12.94 -7.55
C LYS A 227 -16.71 -13.60 -6.68
N PHE A 228 -16.77 -14.89 -6.46
CA PHE A 228 -15.80 -15.70 -5.75
C PHE A 228 -15.63 -17.06 -6.39
N GLU A 229 -14.51 -17.72 -6.15
CA GLU A 229 -14.19 -19.01 -6.73
C GLU A 229 -13.99 -20.06 -5.64
N ILE A 230 -14.59 -21.22 -5.85
CA ILE A 230 -14.32 -22.44 -5.09
C ILE A 230 -13.45 -23.34 -5.96
N ASN A 231 -12.16 -23.34 -5.65
CA ASN A 231 -11.19 -24.16 -6.37
C ASN A 231 -11.03 -25.56 -5.72
N HIS A 232 -10.21 -26.42 -6.34
CA HIS A 232 -9.95 -27.77 -5.88
C HIS A 232 -9.27 -27.86 -4.51
N GLU A 233 -8.67 -26.80 -4.01
CA GLU A 233 -8.07 -26.73 -2.67
C GLU A 233 -9.12 -26.46 -1.59
N ILE A 234 -10.12 -25.63 -1.92
CA ILE A 234 -11.18 -25.19 -1.01
C ILE A 234 -12.30 -26.21 -0.92
N GLU A 235 -12.65 -26.86 -2.03
CA GLU A 235 -13.76 -27.84 -2.10
C GLU A 235 -13.65 -28.99 -1.08
N PRO A 236 -12.48 -29.63 -0.84
CA PRO A 236 -12.34 -30.64 0.21
C PRO A 236 -12.51 -30.09 1.62
N LEU A 237 -12.15 -28.81 1.86
CA LEU A 237 -12.31 -28.16 3.17
C LEU A 237 -13.79 -27.91 3.48
N ILE A 238 -14.55 -27.52 2.47
CA ILE A 238 -16.00 -27.38 2.57
C ILE A 238 -16.65 -28.73 2.91
N LYS A 239 -16.28 -29.80 2.20
CA LYS A 239 -16.85 -31.14 2.39
C LYS A 239 -16.51 -31.78 3.74
N ARG A 240 -15.34 -31.50 4.32
CA ARG A 240 -14.93 -31.99 5.64
C ARG A 240 -15.67 -31.33 6.80
N GLY A 241 -16.13 -30.10 6.64
CA GLY A 241 -16.89 -29.39 7.66
C GLY A 241 -18.33 -29.86 7.83
N TYR A 242 -18.78 -30.87 7.04
CA TYR A 242 -20.16 -31.40 7.03
C TYR A 242 -20.27 -32.90 7.32
N ALA A 243 -19.16 -33.57 7.67
CA ALA A 243 -19.15 -35.02 8.01
C ALA A 243 -19.28 -35.26 9.52
#